data_a24e97436c73c8aacfb686de82996c00
#
_entry.id   a24e97436c73c8aacfb686de82996c00
#
_cell.length_a   1.000
_cell.length_b   1.000
_cell.length_c   1.000
_cell.angle_alpha   90.00
_cell.angle_beta   90.00
_cell.angle_gamma   90.00
#
_symmetry.space_group_name_H-M   'P 1'
#
loop_
_entity.id
_entity.type
_entity.pdbx_description
1 polymer ?
#
loop_
_entity_poly.entity_id
_entity_poly.type
_entity_poly.pdbx_seq_one_letter_code
_entity_poly.pdbx_strand_id
1 'polypeptide(L)'
;MLLVSTHGGNAEAVRRAERRLRAESRDILAWLPAWVGDAHAGRAETSLELALAPDRVRPGRAEAGNTRPLTELMPELRRSGVRAVSPNGVLGDPAGASAAEGAALLGRLTADLLATVDAWQAGQTS
;
A
#
# COMPACT_ATOMS: atom_id res chain seq x y z
N MET A 1 -1.39 -4.10 -20.63
CA MET A 1 -1.56 -4.86 -19.35
C MET A 1 -1.42 -3.90 -18.20
N LEU A 2 -2.28 -3.99 -17.17
CA LEU A 2 -2.19 -3.18 -15.94
C LEU A 2 -1.78 -4.09 -14.77
N LEU A 3 -0.72 -3.70 -14.05
CA LEU A 3 -0.33 -4.30 -12.76
C LEU A 3 -0.72 -3.34 -11.64
N VAL A 4 -1.56 -3.80 -10.73
CA VAL A 4 -1.99 -3.04 -9.55
C VAL A 4 -1.40 -3.68 -8.30
N SER A 5 -0.66 -2.93 -7.51
CA SER A 5 -0.14 -3.40 -6.23
C SER A 5 -0.24 -2.30 -5.18
N THR A 6 -0.92 -2.60 -4.08
CA THR A 6 -1.06 -1.69 -2.93
C THR A 6 -0.13 -2.05 -1.78
N HIS A 7 0.65 -3.14 -1.92
CA HIS A 7 1.57 -3.58 -0.88
C HIS A 7 3.00 -3.12 -1.17
N GLY A 8 3.56 -2.29 -0.29
CA GLY A 8 4.90 -1.71 -0.44
C GLY A 8 6.02 -2.74 -0.60
N GLY A 9 5.90 -3.92 0.04
CA GLY A 9 6.85 -5.02 -0.10
C GLY A 9 6.99 -5.55 -1.52
N ASN A 10 5.99 -5.36 -2.37
CA ASN A 10 5.99 -5.80 -3.77
C ASN A 10 6.62 -4.76 -4.73
N ALA A 11 6.89 -3.55 -4.28
CA ALA A 11 7.24 -2.43 -5.15
C ALA A 11 8.44 -2.73 -6.07
N GLU A 12 9.51 -3.31 -5.53
CA GLU A 12 10.70 -3.64 -6.32
C GLU A 12 10.41 -4.72 -7.36
N ALA A 13 9.69 -5.78 -6.97
CA ALA A 13 9.33 -6.88 -7.86
C ALA A 13 8.43 -6.40 -9.00
N VAL A 14 7.42 -5.57 -8.69
CA VAL A 14 6.50 -5.01 -9.68
C VAL A 14 7.23 -4.09 -10.67
N ARG A 15 8.08 -3.19 -10.18
CA ARG A 15 8.87 -2.31 -11.06
C ARG A 15 9.87 -3.08 -11.92
N ARG A 16 10.45 -4.16 -11.40
CA ARG A 16 11.34 -5.03 -12.18
C ARG A 16 10.57 -5.76 -13.28
N ALA A 17 9.38 -6.27 -12.96
CA ALA A 17 8.50 -6.90 -13.94
C ALA A 17 8.07 -5.92 -15.03
N GLU A 18 7.67 -4.71 -14.65
CA GLU A 18 7.32 -3.64 -15.60
C GLU A 18 8.47 -3.32 -16.54
N ARG A 19 9.68 -3.06 -16.03
CA ARG A 19 10.85 -2.78 -16.87
C ARG A 19 11.15 -3.93 -17.84
N ARG A 20 11.08 -5.17 -17.38
CA ARG A 20 11.32 -6.34 -18.22
C ARG A 20 10.29 -6.45 -19.35
N LEU A 21 9.01 -6.34 -19.02
CA LEU A 21 7.93 -6.46 -19.99
C LEU A 21 7.96 -5.32 -21.03
N ARG A 22 8.32 -4.11 -20.61
CA ARG A 22 8.55 -2.98 -21.54
C ARG A 22 9.71 -3.26 -22.49
N ALA A 23 10.81 -3.86 -22.00
CA ALA A 23 11.94 -4.25 -22.84
C ALA A 23 11.58 -5.36 -23.86
N GLU A 24 10.54 -6.15 -23.56
CA GLU A 24 9.94 -7.14 -24.47
C GLU A 24 8.86 -6.52 -25.38
N SER A 25 8.82 -5.18 -25.50
CA SER A 25 7.82 -4.43 -26.29
C SER A 25 6.36 -4.70 -25.86
N ARG A 26 6.16 -5.04 -24.61
CA ARG A 26 4.82 -5.19 -24.04
C ARG A 26 4.31 -3.83 -23.58
N ASP A 27 3.06 -3.57 -23.94
CA ASP A 27 2.34 -2.44 -23.43
C ASP A 27 1.87 -2.72 -21.99
N ILE A 28 2.48 -2.05 -21.02
CA ILE A 28 2.28 -2.29 -19.60
C ILE A 28 2.36 -1.01 -18.78
N LEU A 29 1.47 -0.90 -17.83
CA LEU A 29 1.47 0.09 -16.76
C LEU A 29 1.53 -0.62 -15.42
N ALA A 30 2.40 -0.18 -14.53
CA ALA A 30 2.38 -0.59 -13.11
C ALA A 30 1.92 0.57 -12.24
N TRP A 31 0.81 0.37 -11.54
CA TRP A 31 0.31 1.32 -10.56
C TRP A 31 0.65 0.86 -9.14
N LEU A 32 1.39 1.72 -8.44
CA LEU A 32 1.71 1.58 -7.02
C LEU A 32 1.39 2.93 -6.38
N PRO A 33 0.39 3.01 -5.50
CA PRO A 33 -0.01 4.29 -4.91
C PRO A 33 1.11 4.90 -4.07
N ALA A 34 1.18 6.22 -4.07
CA ALA A 34 1.94 6.95 -3.07
C ALA A 34 1.22 6.80 -1.73
N TRP A 35 1.74 5.91 -0.88
CA TRP A 35 1.15 5.65 0.41
C TRP A 35 1.47 6.77 1.40
N VAL A 36 0.42 7.31 2.02
CA VAL A 36 0.54 8.31 3.09
C VAL A 36 -0.04 7.72 4.36
N GLY A 37 0.76 7.62 5.41
CA GLY A 37 0.35 7.07 6.70
C GLY A 37 1.33 6.01 7.21
N ASP A 38 0.84 5.17 8.10
CA ASP A 38 1.60 4.08 8.71
C ASP A 38 2.06 3.05 7.66
N ALA A 39 3.21 2.46 7.92
CA ALA A 39 3.84 1.58 6.94
C ALA A 39 3.16 0.22 6.79
N HIS A 40 2.54 -0.30 7.86
CA HIS A 40 1.86 -1.60 7.84
C HIS A 40 0.95 -1.80 9.05
N ALA A 41 -0.28 -2.28 8.81
CA ALA A 41 -1.28 -2.62 9.82
C ALA A 41 -1.60 -1.50 10.84
N GLY A 42 -1.28 -0.25 10.52
CA GLY A 42 -1.58 0.91 11.32
C GLY A 42 -2.96 1.50 10.99
N ARG A 43 -3.12 2.80 11.22
CA ARG A 43 -4.41 3.50 11.10
C ARG A 43 -5.00 3.42 9.69
N ALA A 44 -4.19 3.65 8.68
CA ALA A 44 -4.67 3.70 7.29
C ALA A 44 -5.18 2.35 6.79
N GLU A 45 -4.41 1.27 6.95
CA GLU A 45 -4.83 -0.08 6.54
C GLU A 45 -6.01 -0.58 7.38
N THR A 46 -6.00 -0.32 8.70
CA THR A 46 -7.13 -0.67 9.58
C THR A 46 -8.40 0.08 9.18
N SER A 47 -8.30 1.35 8.80
CA SER A 47 -9.44 2.13 8.31
C SER A 47 -10.00 1.58 7.00
N LEU A 48 -9.13 1.17 6.06
CA LEU A 48 -9.55 0.51 4.83
C LEU A 48 -10.28 -0.82 5.10
N GLU A 49 -9.75 -1.65 6.00
CA GLU A 49 -10.41 -2.90 6.39
C GLU A 49 -11.77 -2.64 7.06
N LEU A 50 -11.88 -1.62 7.92
CA LEU A 50 -13.16 -1.22 8.51
C LEU A 50 -14.18 -0.78 7.48
N ALA A 51 -13.75 -0.15 6.38
CA ALA A 51 -14.64 0.27 5.29
C ALA A 51 -15.06 -0.90 4.39
N LEU A 52 -14.16 -1.86 4.13
CA LEU A 52 -14.36 -2.93 3.17
C LEU A 52 -14.93 -4.21 3.80
N ALA A 53 -14.51 -4.54 5.01
CA ALA A 53 -14.82 -5.79 5.67
C ALA A 53 -14.77 -5.64 7.20
N PRO A 54 -15.69 -4.86 7.81
CA PRO A 54 -15.63 -4.51 9.24
C PRO A 54 -15.61 -5.74 10.15
N ASP A 55 -16.24 -6.82 9.76
CA ASP A 55 -16.27 -8.08 10.52
C ASP A 55 -14.91 -8.77 10.66
N ARG A 56 -13.93 -8.39 9.84
CA ARG A 56 -12.55 -8.89 9.94
C ARG A 56 -11.71 -8.14 10.93
N VAL A 57 -12.10 -6.92 11.30
CA VAL A 57 -11.37 -6.09 12.25
C VAL A 57 -11.77 -6.44 13.68
N ARG A 58 -10.79 -6.60 14.56
CA ARG A 58 -10.99 -6.86 15.99
C ARG A 58 -10.57 -5.63 16.80
N PRO A 59 -11.46 -4.64 17.01
CA PRO A 59 -11.08 -3.36 17.62
C PRO A 59 -10.44 -3.50 19.00
N GLY A 60 -10.92 -4.46 19.80
CA GLY A 60 -10.38 -4.73 21.14
C GLY A 60 -8.98 -5.37 21.16
N ARG A 61 -8.39 -5.65 19.98
CA ARG A 61 -7.03 -6.17 19.83
C ARG A 61 -6.11 -5.23 19.04
N ALA A 62 -6.58 -4.02 18.78
CA ALA A 62 -5.78 -3.00 18.11
C ALA A 62 -4.71 -2.48 19.09
N GLU A 63 -3.44 -2.73 18.78
CA GLU A 63 -2.28 -2.33 19.56
C GLU A 63 -1.27 -1.63 18.67
N ALA A 64 -0.71 -0.51 19.15
CA ALA A 64 0.39 0.14 18.48
C ALA A 64 1.62 -0.78 18.41
N GLY A 65 2.29 -0.73 17.25
CA GLY A 65 3.57 -1.37 17.06
C GLY A 65 4.71 -0.35 17.00
N ASN A 66 5.65 -0.56 16.09
CA ASN A 66 6.74 0.38 15.90
C ASN A 66 6.26 1.58 15.05
N THR A 67 6.27 2.77 15.64
CA THR A 67 5.81 4.02 15.00
C THR A 67 6.95 4.87 14.42
N ARG A 68 8.18 4.37 14.43
CA ARG A 68 9.32 5.07 13.82
C ARG A 68 9.16 5.19 12.30
N PRO A 69 9.71 6.23 11.68
CA PRO A 69 9.68 6.39 10.23
C PRO A 69 10.18 5.14 9.49
N LEU A 70 9.46 4.74 8.44
CA LEU A 70 9.80 3.55 7.66
C LEU A 70 11.24 3.60 7.11
N THR A 71 11.72 4.79 6.75
CA THR A 71 13.10 5.01 6.27
C THR A 71 14.15 4.58 7.26
N GLU A 72 13.89 4.73 8.56
CA GLU A 72 14.79 4.30 9.63
C GLU A 72 14.71 2.78 9.87
N LEU A 73 13.54 2.19 9.66
CA LEU A 73 13.32 0.76 9.86
C LEU A 73 13.76 -0.09 8.68
N MET A 74 13.84 0.47 7.48
CA MET A 74 14.14 -0.26 6.24
C MET A 74 15.40 -1.13 6.27
N PRO A 75 16.55 -0.69 6.83
CA PRO A 75 17.73 -1.53 6.88
C PRO A 75 17.52 -2.82 7.68
N GLU A 76 16.81 -2.72 8.79
CA GLU A 76 16.50 -3.88 9.63
C GLU A 76 15.37 -4.75 9.06
N LEU A 77 14.33 -4.13 8.51
CA LEU A 77 13.25 -4.83 7.80
C LEU A 77 13.78 -5.73 6.68
N ARG A 78 14.74 -5.22 5.89
CA ARG A 78 15.37 -5.99 4.81
C ARG A 78 16.23 -7.14 5.31
N ARG A 79 16.91 -6.95 6.45
CA ARG A 79 17.82 -7.96 7.01
C ARG A 79 17.07 -9.03 7.80
N SER A 80 16.07 -8.65 8.58
CA SER A 80 15.50 -9.49 9.65
C SER A 80 13.98 -9.62 9.61
N GLY A 81 13.31 -8.90 8.68
CA GLY A 81 11.85 -8.92 8.53
C GLY A 81 11.10 -8.11 9.59
N VAL A 82 9.77 -8.06 9.44
CA VAL A 82 8.90 -7.20 10.26
C VAL A 82 8.96 -7.56 11.74
N ARG A 83 9.01 -8.85 12.08
CA ARG A 83 8.96 -9.31 13.48
C ARG A 83 10.14 -8.83 14.31
N ALA A 84 11.30 -8.59 13.69
CA ALA A 84 12.49 -8.09 14.38
C ALA A 84 12.34 -6.61 14.79
N VAL A 85 11.60 -5.83 14.02
CA VAL A 85 11.39 -4.39 14.28
C VAL A 85 10.08 -4.10 15.01
N SER A 86 9.11 -5.02 14.94
CA SER A 86 7.82 -4.93 15.63
C SER A 86 7.31 -6.34 15.96
N PRO A 87 7.37 -6.77 17.23
CA PRO A 87 6.97 -8.13 17.63
C PRO A 87 5.52 -8.48 17.33
N ASN A 88 4.60 -7.50 17.39
CA ASN A 88 3.19 -7.68 17.03
C ASN A 88 2.91 -7.53 15.53
N GLY A 89 3.94 -7.20 14.72
CA GLY A 89 3.83 -7.06 13.27
C GLY A 89 3.33 -5.70 12.81
N VAL A 90 2.90 -4.80 13.68
CA VAL A 90 2.35 -3.49 13.33
C VAL A 90 3.48 -2.48 13.15
N LEU A 91 3.52 -1.79 12.02
CA LEU A 91 4.42 -0.66 11.76
C LEU A 91 3.58 0.62 11.69
N GLY A 92 3.16 1.09 12.86
CA GLY A 92 2.26 2.23 13.03
C GLY A 92 1.39 2.09 14.29
N ASP A 93 0.30 2.85 14.33
CA ASP A 93 -0.70 2.81 15.40
C ASP A 93 -2.12 2.76 14.81
N PRO A 94 -2.87 1.68 15.00
CA PRO A 94 -4.24 1.56 14.51
C PRO A 94 -5.26 2.40 15.30
N ALA A 95 -4.84 3.07 16.37
CA ALA A 95 -5.74 3.89 17.19
C ALA A 95 -6.41 4.99 16.35
N GLY A 96 -7.71 5.17 16.55
CA GLY A 96 -8.51 6.17 15.82
C GLY A 96 -8.87 5.79 14.38
N ALA A 97 -8.54 4.58 13.92
CA ALA A 97 -8.99 4.08 12.62
C ALA A 97 -10.53 4.07 12.54
N SER A 98 -11.07 4.41 11.37
CA SER A 98 -12.52 4.44 11.15
C SER A 98 -12.91 4.06 9.73
N ALA A 99 -14.12 3.51 9.57
CA ALA A 99 -14.67 3.18 8.27
C ALA A 99 -14.82 4.42 7.37
N ALA A 100 -15.15 5.58 7.94
CA ALA A 100 -15.27 6.83 7.18
C ALA A 100 -13.92 7.27 6.60
N GLU A 101 -12.84 7.18 7.38
CA GLU A 101 -11.48 7.44 6.90
C GLU A 101 -11.07 6.43 5.82
N GLY A 102 -11.39 5.16 6.02
CA GLY A 102 -11.13 4.10 5.04
C GLY A 102 -11.85 4.33 3.71
N ALA A 103 -13.12 4.71 3.76
CA ALA A 103 -13.89 5.04 2.57
C ALA A 103 -13.29 6.24 1.81
N ALA A 104 -12.86 7.28 2.53
CA ALA A 104 -12.19 8.43 1.93
C ALA A 104 -10.83 8.06 1.31
N LEU A 105 -10.05 7.21 1.98
CA LEU A 105 -8.78 6.67 1.45
C LEU A 105 -9.02 5.86 0.17
N LEU A 106 -9.97 4.95 0.18
CA LEU A 106 -10.33 4.13 -0.97
C LEU A 106 -10.75 4.98 -2.16
N GLY A 107 -11.58 6.01 -1.92
CA GLY A 107 -12.00 6.95 -2.95
C GLY A 107 -10.81 7.67 -3.61
N ARG A 108 -9.86 8.15 -2.81
CA ARG A 108 -8.64 8.79 -3.35
C ARG A 108 -7.77 7.83 -4.15
N LEU A 109 -7.54 6.61 -3.63
CA LEU A 109 -6.75 5.59 -4.34
C LEU A 109 -7.40 5.18 -5.66
N THR A 110 -8.72 5.04 -5.68
CA THR A 110 -9.48 4.72 -6.90
C THR A 110 -9.37 5.85 -7.92
N ALA A 111 -9.54 7.10 -7.50
CA ALA A 111 -9.43 8.25 -8.39
C ALA A 111 -8.02 8.39 -8.99
N ASP A 112 -6.98 8.18 -8.19
CA ASP A 112 -5.58 8.20 -8.65
C ASP A 112 -5.28 7.09 -9.66
N LEU A 113 -5.75 5.86 -9.39
CA LEU A 113 -5.64 4.74 -10.33
C LEU A 113 -6.33 5.06 -11.66
N LEU A 114 -7.56 5.55 -11.63
CA LEU A 114 -8.32 5.87 -12.84
C LEU A 114 -7.62 6.97 -13.65
N ALA A 115 -7.20 8.07 -13.01
CA ALA A 115 -6.46 9.13 -13.67
C ALA A 115 -5.15 8.64 -14.31
N THR A 116 -4.45 7.71 -13.64
CA THR A 116 -3.22 7.11 -14.15
C THR A 116 -3.49 6.24 -15.38
N VAL A 117 -4.57 5.46 -15.36
CA VAL A 117 -4.98 4.62 -16.52
C VAL A 117 -5.40 5.48 -17.70
N ASP A 118 -6.20 6.53 -17.47
CA ASP A 118 -6.66 7.45 -18.52
C ASP A 118 -5.47 8.14 -19.20
N ALA A 119 -4.50 8.63 -18.42
CA ALA A 119 -3.28 9.25 -18.95
C ALA A 119 -2.44 8.24 -19.76
N TRP A 120 -2.34 7.01 -19.31
CA TRP A 120 -1.63 5.95 -20.03
C TRP A 120 -2.30 5.63 -21.38
N GLN A 121 -3.63 5.51 -21.40
CA GLN A 121 -4.37 5.24 -22.64
C GLN A 121 -4.26 6.41 -23.63
N ALA A 122 -4.34 7.65 -23.16
CA ALA A 122 -4.18 8.83 -24.00
C ALA A 122 -2.79 8.92 -24.66
N GLY A 123 -1.74 8.49 -23.95
CA GLY A 123 -0.38 8.44 -24.49
C GLY A 123 -0.15 7.38 -25.58
N GLN A 124 -1.08 6.45 -25.78
CA GLN A 124 -0.99 5.41 -26.80
C GLN A 124 -1.71 5.77 -28.11
N THR A 125 -2.54 6.79 -28.07
CA THR A 125 -3.32 7.26 -29.23
C THR A 125 -2.64 8.41 -30.00
N SER A 126 -1.46 8.85 -29.55
CA SER A 126 -0.63 9.91 -30.13
C SER A 126 0.57 9.35 -30.86
#